data_ee3adac98772c87550749b457a5ef189
#
_entry.id   ee3adac98772c87550749b457a5ef189
#
_cell.length_a   1.000
_cell.length_b   1.000
_cell.length_c   1.000
_cell.angle_alpha   90.00
_cell.angle_beta   90.00
_cell.angle_gamma   90.00
#
_symmetry.space_group_name_H-M   'P 1'
#
loop_
_entity.id
_entity.type
_entity.pdbx_description
1 polymer ?
#
loop_
_entity_poly.entity_id
_entity_poly.type
_entity_poly.pdbx_seq_one_letter_code
_entity_poly.pdbx_strand_id
1 'polypeptide(L)'
;MNRIAFEIAKRRGDEARLSQLGLPEPDLLSRLAGRHVALVGNARSLTDKAQGTEIDAAEIVIRLNTAPMPSPVSHGRRTDWLAMSIAVPAPVISALAPELLLWMTPKRKRLPWRVACIPGFALLPAAHAAILHHNLGARPTTGMLAIDLLTRSDLASARLYGFDFFASKSLSGGRAATDVPHDFAAEHDRVAGLMATDPRFSLT
;
A
#
# COMPACT_ATOMS: atom_id res chain seq x y z
N MET A 1 1.84 17.75 -17.22
CA MET A 1 2.68 18.70 -16.42
C MET A 1 4.16 18.43 -16.73
N ASN A 2 5.02 19.45 -16.87
CA ASN A 2 6.47 19.24 -17.02
C ASN A 2 7.16 19.11 -15.65
N ARG A 3 8.46 18.69 -15.64
CA ARG A 3 9.21 18.45 -14.43
C ARG A 3 9.36 19.69 -13.51
N ILE A 4 9.51 20.89 -14.10
CA ILE A 4 9.66 22.14 -13.32
C ILE A 4 8.34 22.43 -12.58
N ALA A 5 7.21 22.38 -13.29
CA ALA A 5 5.91 22.59 -12.69
C ALA A 5 5.58 21.55 -11.59
N PHE A 6 6.01 20.28 -11.77
CA PHE A 6 5.92 19.24 -10.77
C PHE A 6 6.71 19.58 -9.50
N GLU A 7 7.97 19.98 -9.64
CA GLU A 7 8.79 20.32 -8.47
C GLU A 7 8.24 21.54 -7.71
N ILE A 8 7.66 22.52 -8.42
CA ILE A 8 6.98 23.67 -7.81
C ILE A 8 5.72 23.22 -7.06
N ALA A 9 4.84 22.42 -7.69
CA ALA A 9 3.62 21.91 -7.10
C ALA A 9 3.93 21.08 -5.83
N LYS A 10 4.95 20.22 -5.92
CA LYS A 10 5.44 19.40 -4.81
C LYS A 10 5.95 20.22 -3.61
N ARG A 11 6.71 21.30 -3.86
CA ARG A 11 7.21 22.20 -2.81
C ARG A 11 6.09 22.98 -2.14
N ARG A 12 5.08 23.39 -2.92
CA ARG A 12 3.91 24.15 -2.43
C ARG A 12 2.84 23.27 -1.79
N GLY A 13 2.91 21.94 -1.95
CA GLY A 13 1.85 21.03 -1.52
C GLY A 13 0.57 21.20 -2.34
N ASP A 14 0.69 21.55 -3.63
CA ASP A 14 -0.44 21.78 -4.53
C ASP A 14 -1.03 20.42 -4.95
N GLU A 15 -1.90 19.87 -4.09
CA GLU A 15 -2.55 18.57 -4.28
C GLU A 15 -3.37 18.55 -5.58
N ALA A 16 -4.05 19.65 -5.93
CA ALA A 16 -4.88 19.72 -7.12
C ALA A 16 -4.07 19.53 -8.41
N ARG A 17 -2.87 20.10 -8.48
CA ARG A 17 -1.96 19.89 -9.61
C ARG A 17 -1.31 18.52 -9.60
N LEU A 18 -0.92 18.02 -8.43
CA LEU A 18 -0.26 16.72 -8.32
C LEU A 18 -1.20 15.57 -8.66
N SER A 19 -2.49 15.67 -8.28
CA SER A 19 -3.50 14.65 -8.59
C SER A 19 -3.78 14.50 -10.09
N GLN A 20 -3.52 15.54 -10.90
CA GLN A 20 -3.68 15.47 -12.36
C GLN A 20 -2.63 14.59 -13.07
N LEU A 21 -1.59 14.14 -12.36
CA LEU A 21 -0.52 13.32 -12.95
C LEU A 21 -0.91 11.84 -13.10
N GLY A 22 -1.84 11.38 -12.30
CA GLY A 22 -2.15 9.97 -12.21
C GLY A 22 -3.62 9.64 -12.38
N LEU A 23 -3.93 8.36 -12.17
CA LEU A 23 -5.30 7.87 -12.17
C LEU A 23 -6.07 8.54 -11.03
N PRO A 24 -7.26 9.14 -11.28
CA PRO A 24 -8.12 9.68 -10.24
C PRO A 24 -8.56 8.60 -9.24
N GLU A 25 -8.76 8.97 -7.98
CA GLU A 25 -9.18 8.01 -6.95
C GLU A 25 -10.51 7.30 -7.27
N PRO A 26 -11.56 7.95 -7.80
CA PRO A 26 -12.78 7.24 -8.19
C PRO A 26 -12.53 6.13 -9.23
N ASP A 27 -11.64 6.37 -10.19
CA ASP A 27 -11.28 5.38 -11.20
C ASP A 27 -10.46 4.23 -10.59
N LEU A 28 -9.60 4.53 -9.59
CA LEU A 28 -8.88 3.53 -8.83
C LEU A 28 -9.85 2.64 -8.02
N LEU A 29 -10.81 3.24 -7.32
CA LEU A 29 -11.83 2.50 -6.56
C LEU A 29 -12.73 1.66 -7.46
N SER A 30 -13.09 2.15 -8.65
CA SER A 30 -13.90 1.40 -9.61
C SER A 30 -13.21 0.12 -10.11
N ARG A 31 -11.87 0.12 -10.20
CA ARG A 31 -11.09 -1.08 -10.57
C ARG A 31 -11.11 -2.16 -9.49
N LEU A 32 -11.39 -1.80 -8.24
CA LEU A 32 -11.53 -2.72 -7.10
C LEU A 32 -12.96 -3.29 -6.98
N ALA A 33 -13.96 -2.65 -7.61
CA ALA A 33 -15.36 -3.04 -7.46
C ALA A 33 -15.59 -4.50 -7.89
N GLY A 34 -16.17 -5.30 -6.99
CA GLY A 34 -16.46 -6.71 -7.19
C GLY A 34 -15.24 -7.63 -7.24
N ARG A 35 -14.01 -7.13 -6.95
CA ARG A 35 -12.77 -7.92 -7.06
C ARG A 35 -12.39 -8.62 -5.77
N HIS A 36 -11.74 -9.79 -5.93
CA HIS A 36 -11.06 -10.51 -4.86
C HIS A 36 -9.59 -10.07 -4.79
N VAL A 37 -9.21 -9.44 -3.68
CA VAL A 37 -7.91 -8.78 -3.52
C VAL A 37 -7.04 -9.53 -2.51
N ALA A 38 -5.78 -9.79 -2.87
CA ALA A 38 -4.72 -10.16 -1.94
C ALA A 38 -3.89 -8.92 -1.61
N LEU A 39 -3.92 -8.44 -0.37
CA LEU A 39 -3.01 -7.41 0.12
C LEU A 39 -1.87 -8.07 0.89
N VAL A 40 -0.63 -7.95 0.36
CA VAL A 40 0.54 -8.65 0.88
C VAL A 40 1.46 -7.67 1.60
N GLY A 41 1.52 -7.80 2.91
CA GLY A 41 2.45 -7.11 3.80
C GLY A 41 3.86 -7.69 3.75
N ASN A 42 4.74 -7.15 4.60
CA ASN A 42 6.17 -7.51 4.62
C ASN A 42 6.60 -8.19 5.93
N ALA A 43 5.67 -8.78 6.69
CA ALA A 43 5.99 -9.50 7.91
C ALA A 43 6.81 -10.76 7.61
N ARG A 44 7.83 -11.03 8.43
CA ARG A 44 8.67 -12.23 8.28
C ARG A 44 7.91 -13.53 8.51
N SER A 45 6.89 -13.50 9.35
CA SER A 45 6.01 -14.62 9.63
C SER A 45 5.36 -15.24 8.38
N LEU A 46 5.21 -14.47 7.29
CA LEU A 46 4.72 -14.99 6.02
C LEU A 46 5.69 -15.99 5.38
N THR A 47 7.00 -15.88 5.66
CA THR A 47 8.03 -16.76 5.08
C THR A 47 7.81 -18.24 5.44
N ASP A 48 7.23 -18.47 6.61
CA ASP A 48 7.02 -19.82 7.15
C ASP A 48 5.69 -20.45 6.72
N LYS A 49 4.91 -19.73 5.88
CA LYS A 49 3.60 -20.16 5.39
C LYS A 49 3.65 -20.53 3.90
N ALA A 50 2.85 -21.51 3.47
CA ALA A 50 2.76 -21.94 2.07
C ALA A 50 1.57 -21.24 1.36
N GLN A 51 1.52 -19.89 1.39
CA GLN A 51 0.39 -19.10 0.91
C GLN A 51 0.57 -18.52 -0.51
N GLY A 52 1.71 -18.77 -1.16
CA GLY A 52 2.04 -18.16 -2.44
C GLY A 52 1.05 -18.45 -3.57
N THR A 53 0.57 -19.67 -3.66
CA THR A 53 -0.43 -20.07 -4.67
C THR A 53 -1.77 -19.36 -4.44
N GLU A 54 -2.18 -19.23 -3.18
CA GLU A 54 -3.42 -18.55 -2.81
C GLU A 54 -3.34 -17.03 -3.10
N ILE A 55 -2.19 -16.42 -2.79
CA ILE A 55 -1.92 -15.02 -3.13
C ILE A 55 -2.02 -14.81 -4.65
N ASP A 56 -1.34 -15.66 -5.44
CA ASP A 56 -1.32 -15.53 -6.90
C ASP A 56 -2.67 -15.86 -7.56
N ALA A 57 -3.58 -16.55 -6.87
CA ALA A 57 -4.93 -16.85 -7.36
C ALA A 57 -5.91 -15.66 -7.21
N ALA A 58 -5.58 -14.64 -6.41
CA ALA A 58 -6.42 -13.45 -6.28
C ALA A 58 -6.53 -12.70 -7.61
N GLU A 59 -7.65 -12.00 -7.84
CA GLU A 59 -7.83 -11.20 -9.07
C GLU A 59 -6.86 -10.01 -9.12
N ILE A 60 -6.60 -9.39 -7.95
CA ILE A 60 -5.65 -8.28 -7.80
C ILE A 60 -4.71 -8.59 -6.63
N VAL A 61 -3.41 -8.56 -6.89
CA VAL A 61 -2.36 -8.69 -5.87
C VAL A 61 -1.73 -7.32 -5.62
N ILE A 62 -1.93 -6.79 -4.42
CA ILE A 62 -1.35 -5.49 -3.99
C ILE A 62 -0.18 -5.78 -3.05
N ARG A 63 1.00 -5.22 -3.35
CA ARG A 63 2.18 -5.34 -2.50
C ARG A 63 2.67 -3.99 -2.01
N LEU A 64 3.51 -4.01 -0.97
CA LEU A 64 3.92 -2.82 -0.24
C LEU A 64 5.40 -2.49 -0.42
N ASN A 65 5.71 -1.25 -0.78
CA ASN A 65 7.07 -0.70 -0.90
C ASN A 65 7.98 -1.56 -1.79
N THR A 66 9.10 -2.08 -1.26
CA THR A 66 10.04 -2.90 -2.04
C THR A 66 9.56 -4.34 -2.26
N ALA A 67 8.47 -4.73 -1.61
CA ALA A 67 7.80 -6.02 -1.78
C ALA A 67 8.76 -7.23 -1.84
N PRO A 68 9.58 -7.49 -0.82
CA PRO A 68 10.49 -8.61 -0.83
C PRO A 68 9.70 -9.93 -0.90
N MET A 69 10.08 -10.78 -1.87
CA MET A 69 9.47 -12.09 -2.10
C MET A 69 10.54 -13.18 -2.03
N PRO A 70 10.96 -13.60 -0.82
CA PRO A 70 12.07 -14.54 -0.65
C PRO A 70 11.78 -15.93 -1.23
N SER A 71 10.51 -16.34 -1.29
CA SER A 71 10.10 -17.62 -1.87
C SER A 71 8.73 -17.50 -2.54
N PRO A 72 8.55 -18.06 -3.74
CA PRO A 72 7.25 -18.14 -4.38
C PRO A 72 6.27 -19.06 -3.63
N VAL A 73 6.76 -20.00 -2.84
CA VAL A 73 5.91 -20.87 -2.02
C VAL A 73 5.15 -20.07 -0.97
N SER A 74 5.82 -19.13 -0.33
CA SER A 74 5.22 -18.33 0.75
C SER A 74 4.61 -17.02 0.24
N HIS A 75 5.22 -16.38 -0.76
CA HIS A 75 4.83 -15.01 -1.17
C HIS A 75 4.15 -14.95 -2.54
N GLY A 76 4.13 -16.03 -3.33
CA GLY A 76 3.72 -15.96 -4.73
C GLY A 76 4.71 -15.18 -5.60
N ARG A 77 4.29 -14.81 -6.82
CA ARG A 77 5.11 -14.12 -7.81
C ARG A 77 4.47 -12.84 -8.35
N ARG A 78 3.14 -12.75 -8.31
CA ARG A 78 2.39 -11.64 -8.93
C ARG A 78 2.47 -10.36 -8.11
N THR A 79 2.49 -9.25 -8.83
CA THR A 79 2.32 -7.89 -8.29
C THR A 79 1.53 -7.09 -9.31
N ASP A 80 0.23 -6.94 -9.10
CA ASP A 80 -0.58 -6.13 -10.02
C ASP A 80 -0.51 -4.66 -9.62
N TRP A 81 -0.55 -4.36 -8.33
CA TRP A 81 -0.43 -2.99 -7.82
C TRP A 81 0.68 -2.90 -6.76
N LEU A 82 1.45 -1.82 -6.80
CA LEU A 82 2.50 -1.54 -5.82
C LEU A 82 2.17 -0.28 -5.02
N ALA A 83 1.79 -0.45 -3.76
CA ALA A 83 1.50 0.65 -2.83
C ALA A 83 2.78 1.11 -2.13
N MET A 84 3.15 2.39 -2.33
CA MET A 84 4.45 2.92 -1.91
C MET A 84 4.32 4.14 -1.00
N SER A 85 5.11 4.17 0.08
CA SER A 85 5.33 5.36 0.91
C SER A 85 6.81 5.83 0.88
N ILE A 86 7.64 5.14 0.11
CA ILE A 86 9.05 5.43 -0.12
C ILE A 86 9.35 5.44 -1.62
N ALA A 87 10.45 6.06 -2.01
CA ALA A 87 10.94 5.99 -3.39
C ALA A 87 11.59 4.62 -3.65
N VAL A 88 10.81 3.68 -4.18
CA VAL A 88 11.30 2.36 -4.56
C VAL A 88 12.30 2.47 -5.72
N PRO A 89 13.44 1.77 -5.70
CA PRO A 89 14.40 1.76 -6.80
C PRO A 89 13.80 1.32 -8.12
N ALA A 90 14.20 1.95 -9.24
CA ALA A 90 13.68 1.62 -10.56
C ALA A 90 13.87 0.14 -10.94
N PRO A 91 15.01 -0.52 -10.68
CA PRO A 91 15.16 -1.94 -10.96
C PRO A 91 14.14 -2.83 -10.23
N VAL A 92 13.76 -2.46 -8.99
CA VAL A 92 12.75 -3.19 -8.22
C VAL A 92 11.38 -3.04 -8.85
N ILE A 93 10.98 -1.81 -9.24
CA ILE A 93 9.72 -1.56 -9.94
C ILE A 93 9.68 -2.34 -11.26
N SER A 94 10.78 -2.34 -12.02
CA SER A 94 10.86 -3.09 -13.29
C SER A 94 10.76 -4.60 -13.09
N ALA A 95 11.36 -5.14 -12.03
CA ALA A 95 11.29 -6.57 -11.72
C ALA A 95 9.88 -7.01 -11.25
N LEU A 96 9.21 -6.15 -10.48
CA LEU A 96 7.84 -6.39 -10.03
C LEU A 96 6.81 -6.19 -11.15
N ALA A 97 7.12 -5.37 -12.14
CA ALA A 97 6.29 -5.02 -13.30
C ALA A 97 4.81 -4.72 -12.95
N PRO A 98 4.51 -3.88 -11.95
CA PRO A 98 3.13 -3.63 -11.55
C PRO A 98 2.37 -2.84 -12.63
N GLU A 99 1.09 -3.13 -12.78
CA GLU A 99 0.17 -2.34 -13.61
C GLU A 99 -0.04 -0.93 -13.01
N LEU A 100 -0.22 -0.87 -11.69
CA LEU A 100 -0.43 0.40 -10.99
C LEU A 100 0.62 0.66 -9.91
N LEU A 101 1.04 1.93 -9.82
CA LEU A 101 1.90 2.45 -8.76
C LEU A 101 1.10 3.43 -7.90
N LEU A 102 0.84 3.08 -6.64
CA LEU A 102 0.06 3.89 -5.72
C LEU A 102 0.99 4.65 -4.78
N TRP A 103 1.01 5.98 -4.85
CA TRP A 103 1.72 6.79 -3.87
C TRP A 103 0.82 7.07 -2.66
N MET A 104 1.07 6.36 -1.55
CA MET A 104 0.19 6.32 -0.39
C MET A 104 0.45 7.44 0.62
N THR A 105 1.71 7.86 0.79
CA THR A 105 2.08 8.81 1.83
C THR A 105 1.76 10.27 1.47
N PRO A 106 1.30 11.11 2.44
CA PRO A 106 1.12 12.54 2.21
C PRO A 106 2.45 13.31 2.05
N LYS A 107 3.60 12.66 2.23
CA LYS A 107 4.93 13.27 2.10
C LYS A 107 5.30 13.52 0.63
N ARG A 108 4.64 14.50 -0.02
CA ARG A 108 4.82 14.82 -1.44
C ARG A 108 6.25 15.18 -1.81
N LYS A 109 7.01 15.80 -0.91
CA LYS A 109 8.43 16.11 -1.12
C LYS A 109 9.29 14.87 -1.45
N ARG A 110 8.85 13.69 -1.05
CA ARG A 110 9.54 12.42 -1.31
C ARG A 110 9.16 11.76 -2.63
N LEU A 111 8.09 12.23 -3.31
CA LEU A 111 7.64 11.68 -4.59
C LEU A 111 8.65 12.03 -5.69
N PRO A 112 9.31 11.04 -6.32
CA PRO A 112 10.22 11.30 -7.42
C PRO A 112 9.45 11.56 -8.73
N TRP A 113 9.94 12.48 -9.55
CA TRP A 113 9.39 12.73 -10.87
C TRP A 113 9.28 11.45 -11.72
N ARG A 114 10.33 10.61 -11.71
CA ARG A 114 10.37 9.35 -12.45
C ARG A 114 9.21 8.38 -12.09
N VAL A 115 8.70 8.44 -10.86
CA VAL A 115 7.58 7.62 -10.40
C VAL A 115 6.25 8.24 -10.83
N ALA A 116 6.11 9.56 -10.64
CA ALA A 116 4.88 10.28 -11.00
C ALA A 116 4.57 10.28 -12.51
N CYS A 117 5.55 9.95 -13.36
CA CYS A 117 5.39 9.89 -14.82
C CYS A 117 5.19 8.46 -15.36
N ILE A 118 5.19 7.45 -14.52
CA ILE A 118 4.95 6.06 -14.98
C ILE A 118 3.47 5.94 -15.35
N PRO A 119 3.16 5.35 -16.52
CA PRO A 119 1.78 4.96 -16.82
C PRO A 119 1.22 4.09 -15.68
N GLY A 120 -0.03 4.34 -15.27
CA GLY A 120 -0.62 3.62 -14.14
C GLY A 120 -0.23 4.19 -12.76
N PHE A 121 0.39 5.38 -12.70
CA PHE A 121 0.59 6.08 -11.43
C PHE A 121 -0.75 6.57 -10.86
N ALA A 122 -0.94 6.44 -9.53
CA ALA A 122 -2.04 7.05 -8.78
C ALA A 122 -1.51 7.70 -7.51
N LEU A 123 -2.02 8.90 -7.23
CA LEU A 123 -1.68 9.67 -6.04
C LEU A 123 -2.86 9.63 -5.07
N LEU A 124 -2.72 8.96 -3.93
CA LEU A 124 -3.80 8.98 -2.93
C LEU A 124 -3.91 10.37 -2.30
N PRO A 125 -5.14 10.89 -2.12
CA PRO A 125 -5.37 12.17 -1.47
C PRO A 125 -4.78 12.22 -0.06
N ALA A 126 -4.07 13.31 0.25
CA ALA A 126 -3.44 13.47 1.57
C ALA A 126 -4.47 13.54 2.72
N ALA A 127 -5.71 13.93 2.40
CA ALA A 127 -6.81 14.01 3.37
C ALA A 127 -7.10 12.66 4.03
N HIS A 128 -7.09 11.55 3.29
CA HIS A 128 -7.32 10.21 3.87
C HIS A 128 -6.25 9.84 4.90
N ALA A 129 -4.98 10.12 4.57
CA ALA A 129 -3.89 9.89 5.52
C ALA A 129 -4.00 10.76 6.77
N ALA A 130 -4.52 11.99 6.64
CA ALA A 130 -4.74 12.89 7.78
C ALA A 130 -5.88 12.39 8.67
N ILE A 131 -7.00 11.98 8.10
CA ILE A 131 -8.14 11.39 8.84
C ILE A 131 -7.69 10.13 9.58
N LEU A 132 -6.97 9.25 8.89
CA LEU A 132 -6.49 8.00 9.48
C LEU A 132 -5.48 8.26 10.61
N HIS A 133 -4.58 9.25 10.44
CA HIS A 133 -3.66 9.69 11.49
C HIS A 133 -4.42 10.19 12.73
N HIS A 134 -5.44 11.01 12.52
CA HIS A 134 -6.26 11.53 13.63
C HIS A 134 -6.93 10.38 14.40
N ASN A 135 -7.50 9.42 13.70
CA ASN A 135 -8.21 8.29 14.30
C ASN A 135 -7.29 7.29 15.03
N LEU A 136 -6.05 7.12 14.54
CA LEU A 136 -5.05 6.24 15.18
C LEU A 136 -4.25 6.92 16.28
N GLY A 137 -4.27 8.26 16.35
CA GLY A 137 -3.35 9.01 17.22
C GLY A 137 -1.88 8.97 16.80
N ALA A 138 -1.56 8.23 15.74
CA ALA A 138 -0.20 8.02 15.24
C ALA A 138 -0.19 7.97 13.70
N ARG A 139 1.00 8.15 13.11
CA ARG A 139 1.15 8.10 11.66
C ARG A 139 0.89 6.69 11.13
N PRO A 140 -0.07 6.51 10.18
CA PRO A 140 -0.36 5.20 9.62
C PRO A 140 0.83 4.62 8.83
N THR A 141 0.97 3.29 8.86
CA THR A 141 1.88 2.55 7.99
C THR A 141 1.38 2.55 6.54
N THR A 142 2.22 2.13 5.60
CA THR A 142 1.78 1.91 4.20
C THR A 142 0.71 0.82 4.14
N GLY A 143 0.83 -0.21 4.97
CA GLY A 143 -0.16 -1.28 5.07
C GLY A 143 -1.52 -0.76 5.52
N MET A 144 -1.54 0.06 6.58
CA MET A 144 -2.78 0.63 7.10
C MET A 144 -3.43 1.59 6.09
N LEU A 145 -2.64 2.39 5.36
CA LEU A 145 -3.15 3.24 4.27
C LEU A 145 -3.75 2.39 3.13
N ALA A 146 -3.16 1.24 2.81
CA ALA A 146 -3.71 0.34 1.80
C ALA A 146 -5.00 -0.33 2.28
N ILE A 147 -5.08 -0.76 3.53
CA ILE A 147 -6.32 -1.29 4.12
C ILE A 147 -7.42 -0.23 4.08
N ASP A 148 -7.13 1.03 4.47
CA ASP A 148 -8.08 2.13 4.40
C ASP A 148 -8.60 2.40 2.97
N LEU A 149 -7.73 2.32 1.95
CA LEU A 149 -8.15 2.40 0.56
C LEU A 149 -9.15 1.29 0.22
N LEU A 150 -8.87 0.06 0.61
CA LEU A 150 -9.73 -1.10 0.35
C LEU A 150 -11.08 -0.98 1.07
N THR A 151 -11.14 -0.44 2.29
CA THR A 151 -12.42 -0.24 3.00
C THR A 151 -13.36 0.73 2.30
N ARG A 152 -12.81 1.69 1.54
CA ARG A 152 -13.58 2.69 0.78
C ARG A 152 -14.03 2.21 -0.60
N SER A 153 -13.64 1.00 -1.01
CA SER A 153 -14.01 0.40 -2.30
C SER A 153 -15.15 -0.61 -2.15
N ASP A 154 -15.84 -0.89 -3.24
CA ASP A 154 -16.89 -1.90 -3.35
C ASP A 154 -16.31 -3.28 -3.75
N LEU A 155 -15.14 -3.66 -3.21
CA LEU A 155 -14.51 -4.95 -3.49
C LEU A 155 -15.37 -6.13 -2.98
N ALA A 156 -15.22 -7.31 -3.61
CA ALA A 156 -15.89 -8.53 -3.16
C ALA A 156 -15.25 -9.09 -1.89
N SER A 157 -13.91 -9.14 -1.84
CA SER A 157 -13.17 -9.52 -0.63
C SER A 157 -11.72 -9.04 -0.66
N ALA A 158 -11.14 -8.85 0.53
CA ALA A 158 -9.72 -8.59 0.72
C ALA A 158 -9.13 -9.57 1.75
N ARG A 159 -8.12 -10.33 1.33
CA ARG A 159 -7.32 -11.15 2.23
C ARG A 159 -5.99 -10.48 2.52
N LEU A 160 -5.67 -10.33 3.80
CA LEU A 160 -4.47 -9.70 4.29
C LEU A 160 -3.43 -10.77 4.62
N TYR A 161 -2.32 -10.79 3.90
CA TYR A 161 -1.21 -11.71 4.06
C TYR A 161 0.01 -11.00 4.63
N GLY A 162 0.71 -11.60 5.59
CA GLY A 162 1.93 -11.01 6.15
C GLY A 162 1.69 -9.70 6.91
N PHE A 163 0.59 -9.62 7.64
CA PHE A 163 0.27 -8.57 8.59
C PHE A 163 0.29 -9.15 10.00
N ASP A 164 1.34 -8.89 10.74
CA ASP A 164 1.48 -9.31 12.14
C ASP A 164 1.74 -8.14 13.09
N PHE A 165 1.54 -6.91 12.58
CA PHE A 165 1.66 -5.67 13.36
C PHE A 165 2.98 -5.57 14.13
N PHE A 166 4.08 -5.99 13.48
CA PHE A 166 5.43 -6.05 14.03
C PHE A 166 5.64 -7.09 15.16
N ALA A 167 4.77 -8.07 15.32
CA ALA A 167 5.08 -9.24 16.14
C ALA A 167 6.34 -9.97 15.62
N SER A 168 6.52 -10.05 14.30
CA SER A 168 7.80 -10.36 13.64
C SER A 168 8.42 -9.09 13.04
N LYS A 169 9.73 -9.12 12.75
CA LYS A 169 10.39 -8.00 12.05
C LYS A 169 9.93 -7.95 10.59
N SER A 170 9.90 -6.72 10.02
CA SER A 170 9.61 -6.56 8.59
C SER A 170 10.79 -7.05 7.73
N LEU A 171 10.47 -7.70 6.59
CA LEU A 171 11.45 -8.06 5.56
C LEU A 171 12.01 -6.85 4.81
N SER A 172 11.27 -5.74 4.75
CA SER A 172 11.64 -4.52 4.02
C SER A 172 12.43 -3.49 4.83
N GLY A 173 12.61 -3.70 6.14
CA GLY A 173 13.28 -2.75 7.02
C GLY A 173 14.03 -3.40 8.19
N GLY A 174 15.20 -2.83 8.54
CA GLY A 174 16.02 -3.25 9.69
C GLY A 174 15.68 -2.50 10.98
N ARG A 175 14.62 -1.67 11.03
CA ARG A 175 14.25 -0.87 12.21
C ARG A 175 13.44 -1.67 13.19
N ALA A 176 13.63 -1.41 14.50
CA ALA A 176 12.74 -1.91 15.54
C ALA A 176 11.41 -1.14 15.53
N ALA A 177 10.36 -1.72 16.13
CA ALA A 177 9.06 -1.06 16.27
C ALA A 177 9.16 0.30 16.97
N THR A 178 10.07 0.42 17.96
CA THR A 178 10.36 1.64 18.72
C THR A 178 11.02 2.75 17.89
N ASP A 179 11.62 2.41 16.75
CA ASP A 179 12.39 3.35 15.92
C ASP A 179 11.54 4.03 14.84
N VAL A 180 10.26 3.71 14.78
CA VAL A 180 9.34 4.20 13.75
C VAL A 180 8.15 4.92 14.39
N PRO A 181 7.63 5.99 13.75
CA PRO A 181 6.54 6.81 14.28
C PRO A 181 5.16 6.19 14.00
N HIS A 182 5.00 4.90 14.24
CA HIS A 182 3.77 4.15 14.03
C HIS A 182 3.32 3.53 15.35
N ASP A 183 2.02 3.48 15.59
CA ASP A 183 1.42 2.73 16.67
C ASP A 183 0.84 1.43 16.12
N PHE A 184 1.60 0.35 16.23
CA PHE A 184 1.20 -0.96 15.72
C PHE A 184 0.07 -1.59 16.53
N ALA A 185 -0.06 -1.25 17.81
CA ALA A 185 -1.17 -1.71 18.64
C ALA A 185 -2.48 -1.06 18.18
N ALA A 186 -2.49 0.24 17.95
CA ALA A 186 -3.65 0.95 17.41
C ALA A 186 -4.04 0.46 16.00
N GLU A 187 -3.05 0.16 15.14
CA GLU A 187 -3.32 -0.44 13.82
C GLU A 187 -3.90 -1.85 13.94
N HIS A 188 -3.37 -2.68 14.85
CA HIS A 188 -3.89 -4.01 15.15
C HIS A 188 -5.35 -3.95 15.59
N ASP A 189 -5.66 -3.12 16.59
CA ASP A 189 -7.02 -3.00 17.14
C ASP A 189 -8.02 -2.51 16.09
N ARG A 190 -7.59 -1.57 15.24
CA ARG A 190 -8.40 -1.10 14.11
C ARG A 190 -8.69 -2.22 13.11
N VAL A 191 -7.69 -3.03 12.76
CA VAL A 191 -7.87 -4.16 11.85
C VAL A 191 -8.71 -5.26 12.48
N ALA A 192 -8.53 -5.56 13.77
CA ALA A 192 -9.39 -6.50 14.50
C ALA A 192 -10.86 -6.03 14.50
N GLY A 193 -11.10 -4.74 14.74
CA GLY A 193 -12.44 -4.16 14.62
C GLY A 193 -13.02 -4.25 13.21
N LEU A 194 -12.20 -4.03 12.18
CA LEU A 194 -12.61 -4.18 10.79
C LEU A 194 -13.04 -5.63 10.48
N MET A 195 -12.24 -6.62 10.90
CA MET A 195 -12.57 -8.05 10.71
C MET A 195 -13.87 -8.45 11.41
N ALA A 196 -14.19 -7.83 12.53
CA ALA A 196 -15.43 -8.11 13.28
C ALA A 196 -16.68 -7.49 12.64
N THR A 197 -16.54 -6.42 11.86
CA THR A 197 -17.66 -5.62 11.35
C THR A 197 -17.84 -5.69 9.83
N ASP A 198 -16.80 -6.02 9.08
CA ASP A 198 -16.84 -6.10 7.62
C ASP A 198 -16.41 -7.50 7.13
N PRO A 199 -17.35 -8.36 6.75
CA PRO A 199 -17.08 -9.74 6.33
C PRO A 199 -16.27 -9.85 5.03
N ARG A 200 -16.08 -8.76 4.31
CA ARG A 200 -15.23 -8.73 3.10
C ARG A 200 -13.75 -8.93 3.43
N PHE A 201 -13.33 -8.65 4.67
CA PHE A 201 -11.93 -8.69 5.09
C PHE A 201 -11.61 -9.95 5.89
N SER A 202 -10.44 -10.53 5.63
CA SER A 202 -9.88 -11.63 6.41
C SER A 202 -8.36 -11.50 6.56
N LEU A 203 -7.81 -11.97 7.67
CA LEU A 203 -6.38 -12.00 7.99
C LEU A 203 -5.91 -13.46 8.01
N THR A 204 -4.74 -13.74 7.36
CA THR A 204 -4.17 -15.11 7.25
C THR A 204 -2.72 -15.17 7.70
#